data_3c6d94521320c19753452dcf121d9c14
#
_entry.id   3c6d94521320c19753452dcf121d9c14
#
_cell.length_a   1.000
_cell.length_b   1.000
_cell.length_c   1.000
_cell.angle_alpha   90.00
_cell.angle_beta   90.00
_cell.angle_gamma   90.00
#
_symmetry.space_group_name_H-M   'P 1'
#
loop_
_entity.id
_entity.type
_entity.pdbx_description
1 polymer ?
#
loop_
_entity_poly.entity_id
_entity_poly.type
_entity_poly.pdbx_seq_one_letter_code
_entity_poly.pdbx_strand_id
1 'polypeptide(L)'
;RWAFLPAGTPSPDDLYAQFLLGLVRWLAEPAVRERFQVDPGKRVYQDGESVRFTAGLWNEAYAPVSGAHVRVEVRPDSGGAPPRSLELPAGVEPGRYEGEDAAFAPGAWSWQATAGDPTGGRELSRAHGRFWVESMGPEFARTVPDREALAQIAARSGGSLFEADG
;
A
#
# COMPACT_ATOMS: atom_id res chain seq x y z
N ARG A 1 -32.18 39.57 21.03
CA ARG A 1 -31.02 39.96 21.86
C ARG A 1 -29.94 38.89 21.68
N TRP A 2 -29.08 39.15 20.72
CA TRP A 2 -27.88 38.30 20.42
C TRP A 2 -26.67 39.08 20.93
N ALA A 3 -26.45 39.08 22.19
CA ALA A 3 -25.38 39.86 22.84
C ALA A 3 -24.51 38.99 23.75
N PHE A 4 -24.03 37.88 23.24
CA PHE A 4 -22.98 37.08 23.91
C PHE A 4 -22.07 36.38 22.93
N LEU A 5 -21.56 37.10 21.95
CA LEU A 5 -20.32 36.68 21.31
C LEU A 5 -19.20 37.51 21.90
N PRO A 6 -18.16 36.93 22.50
CA PRO A 6 -17.00 37.69 22.97
C PRO A 6 -16.40 38.44 21.79
N ALA A 7 -16.02 39.73 22.08
CA ALA A 7 -15.33 40.56 21.09
C ALA A 7 -14.08 39.82 20.60
N GLY A 8 -14.08 39.41 19.34
CA GLY A 8 -13.00 38.60 18.73
C GLY A 8 -13.43 37.28 18.09
N THR A 9 -14.70 36.87 18.22
CA THR A 9 -15.20 35.75 17.43
C THR A 9 -15.42 36.17 15.98
N PRO A 10 -14.83 35.51 15.00
CA PRO A 10 -15.06 35.80 13.59
C PRO A 10 -16.56 35.66 13.29
N SER A 11 -17.10 36.56 12.48
CA SER A 11 -18.50 36.47 12.03
C SER A 11 -18.71 35.20 11.21
N PRO A 12 -19.94 34.66 11.09
CA PRO A 12 -20.19 33.52 10.20
C PRO A 12 -19.73 33.79 8.76
N ASP A 13 -19.82 35.03 8.30
CA ASP A 13 -19.36 35.45 6.99
C ASP A 13 -17.83 35.40 6.87
N ASP A 14 -17.10 35.77 7.95
CA ASP A 14 -15.64 35.68 8.02
C ASP A 14 -15.18 34.22 8.01
N LEU A 15 -15.88 33.34 8.71
CA LEU A 15 -15.59 31.91 8.74
C LEU A 15 -15.82 31.28 7.34
N TYR A 16 -16.89 31.67 6.66
CA TYR A 16 -17.18 31.21 5.32
C TYR A 16 -16.13 31.71 4.31
N ALA A 17 -15.78 32.99 4.40
CA ALA A 17 -14.71 33.56 3.56
C ALA A 17 -13.36 32.87 3.80
N GLN A 18 -12.99 32.60 5.06
CA GLN A 18 -11.76 31.87 5.40
C GLN A 18 -11.80 30.43 4.88
N PHE A 19 -12.95 29.76 4.98
CA PHE A 19 -13.12 28.41 4.44
C PHE A 19 -12.96 28.41 2.91
N LEU A 20 -13.61 29.33 2.19
CA LEU A 20 -13.49 29.44 0.75
C LEU A 20 -12.06 29.79 0.31
N LEU A 21 -11.41 30.72 1.00
CA LEU A 21 -10.01 31.05 0.71
C LEU A 21 -9.09 29.85 0.98
N GLY A 22 -9.32 29.11 2.07
CA GLY A 22 -8.62 27.87 2.36
C GLY A 22 -8.82 26.82 1.29
N LEU A 23 -10.06 26.64 0.82
CA LEU A 23 -10.40 25.71 -0.25
C LEU A 23 -9.74 26.10 -1.57
N VAL A 24 -9.82 27.38 -1.97
CA VAL A 24 -9.17 27.90 -3.17
C VAL A 24 -7.66 27.73 -3.08
N ARG A 25 -7.06 28.02 -1.93
CA ARG A 25 -5.63 27.85 -1.70
C ARG A 25 -5.22 26.39 -1.80
N TRP A 26 -5.99 25.47 -1.20
CA TRP A 26 -5.76 24.03 -1.28
C TRP A 26 -5.89 23.51 -2.73
N LEU A 27 -6.88 24.01 -3.50
CA LEU A 27 -7.03 23.67 -4.92
C LEU A 27 -5.95 24.29 -5.81
N ALA A 28 -5.47 25.48 -5.44
CA ALA A 28 -4.43 26.21 -6.17
C ALA A 28 -3.03 25.78 -5.75
N GLU A 29 -2.88 25.08 -4.64
CA GLU A 29 -1.60 24.53 -4.23
C GLU A 29 -1.18 23.50 -5.29
N PRO A 30 -0.11 23.74 -6.08
CA PRO A 30 0.32 22.75 -7.04
C PRO A 30 0.65 21.52 -6.23
N ALA A 31 -0.11 20.44 -6.44
CA ALA A 31 0.27 19.15 -5.92
C ALA A 31 1.73 18.96 -6.36
N VAL A 32 2.67 19.00 -5.41
CA VAL A 32 4.08 18.66 -5.68
C VAL A 32 4.04 17.21 -6.13
N ARG A 33 3.84 17.04 -7.44
CA ARG A 33 3.86 15.70 -8.03
C ARG A 33 5.29 15.24 -7.89
N GLU A 34 5.48 14.31 -6.99
CA GLU A 34 6.75 13.62 -6.91
C GLU A 34 7.11 13.08 -8.29
N ARG A 35 8.29 13.44 -8.78
CA ARG A 35 8.76 13.01 -10.11
C ARG A 35 9.09 11.54 -10.19
N PHE A 36 9.14 10.87 -9.03
CA PHE A 36 9.29 9.44 -8.92
C PHE A 36 8.28 8.92 -7.89
N GLN A 37 7.29 8.21 -8.37
CA GLN A 37 6.25 7.61 -7.54
C GLN A 37 6.36 6.11 -7.66
N VAL A 38 6.30 5.42 -6.52
CA VAL A 38 6.31 3.97 -6.46
C VAL A 38 5.18 3.51 -5.58
N ASP A 39 4.39 2.59 -6.08
CA ASP A 39 3.23 2.03 -5.41
C ASP A 39 3.36 0.50 -5.35
N PRO A 40 3.31 -0.09 -4.17
CA PRO A 40 3.26 -1.54 -4.01
C PRO A 40 1.87 -2.14 -4.33
N GLY A 41 0.91 -1.33 -4.78
CA GLY A 41 -0.46 -1.75 -5.12
C GLY A 41 -1.38 -1.89 -3.92
N LYS A 42 -0.91 -2.43 -2.80
CA LYS A 42 -1.66 -2.57 -1.55
C LYS A 42 -0.78 -2.18 -0.36
N ARG A 43 -1.41 -1.75 0.72
CA ARG A 43 -0.74 -1.53 2.01
C ARG A 43 -0.73 -2.77 2.89
N VAL A 44 -1.66 -3.69 2.65
CA VAL A 44 -1.80 -4.95 3.39
C VAL A 44 -2.01 -6.08 2.38
N TYR A 45 -1.19 -7.10 2.49
CA TYR A 45 -1.22 -8.33 1.70
C TYR A 45 -1.54 -9.51 2.59
N GLN A 46 -2.06 -10.59 2.03
CA GLN A 46 -2.23 -11.85 2.72
C GLN A 46 -0.98 -12.74 2.52
N ASP A 47 -0.73 -13.63 3.49
CA ASP A 47 0.33 -14.63 3.36
C ASP A 47 0.15 -15.48 2.09
N GLY A 48 1.21 -15.62 1.33
CA GLY A 48 1.20 -16.30 0.03
C GLY A 48 0.82 -15.40 -1.16
N GLU A 49 0.41 -14.15 -0.94
CA GLU A 49 0.09 -13.21 -2.02
C GLU A 49 1.37 -12.57 -2.58
N SER A 50 1.49 -12.52 -3.92
CA SER A 50 2.57 -11.80 -4.57
C SER A 50 2.42 -10.29 -4.46
N VAL A 51 3.53 -9.57 -4.38
CA VAL A 51 3.55 -8.10 -4.28
C VAL A 51 3.98 -7.52 -5.61
N ARG A 52 3.10 -6.73 -6.23
CA ARG A 52 3.37 -6.02 -7.47
C ARG A 52 3.74 -4.58 -7.17
N PHE A 53 4.88 -4.15 -7.69
CA PHE A 53 5.32 -2.77 -7.65
C PHE A 53 5.09 -2.10 -9.00
N THR A 54 4.52 -0.90 -8.97
CA THR A 54 4.43 -0.02 -10.13
C THR A 54 5.18 1.27 -9.83
N ALA A 55 5.95 1.76 -10.79
CA ALA A 55 6.67 3.01 -10.65
C ALA A 55 6.40 3.93 -11.84
N GLY A 56 6.33 5.23 -11.55
CA GLY A 56 6.25 6.29 -12.54
C GLY A 56 7.44 7.24 -12.39
N LEU A 57 8.13 7.55 -13.46
CA LEU A 57 9.29 8.43 -13.46
C LEU A 57 9.14 9.55 -14.48
N TRP A 58 9.29 10.80 -14.01
CA TRP A 58 9.23 12.01 -14.84
C TRP A 58 10.47 12.88 -14.61
N ASN A 59 10.88 13.58 -15.65
CA ASN A 59 11.97 14.55 -15.59
C ASN A 59 11.51 15.90 -14.99
N GLU A 60 12.39 16.90 -15.00
CA GLU A 60 12.09 18.25 -14.49
C GLU A 60 10.96 18.97 -15.24
N ALA A 61 10.76 18.65 -16.51
CA ALA A 61 9.69 19.18 -17.33
C ALA A 61 8.40 18.32 -17.26
N TYR A 62 8.32 17.38 -16.32
CA TYR A 62 7.22 16.39 -16.20
C TYR A 62 6.99 15.55 -17.47
N ALA A 63 8.00 15.42 -18.31
CA ALA A 63 7.98 14.44 -19.39
C ALA A 63 8.37 13.06 -18.85
N PRO A 64 7.72 11.97 -19.33
CA PRO A 64 8.03 10.63 -18.88
C PRO A 64 9.46 10.23 -19.27
N VAL A 65 10.19 9.61 -18.35
CA VAL A 65 11.53 9.09 -18.59
C VAL A 65 11.45 7.61 -18.89
N SER A 66 11.87 7.22 -20.09
CA SER A 66 11.93 5.82 -20.52
C SER A 66 13.36 5.29 -20.45
N GLY A 67 13.51 3.96 -20.26
CA GLY A 67 14.81 3.30 -20.25
C GLY A 67 15.64 3.49 -18.97
N ALA A 68 15.08 4.09 -17.92
CA ALA A 68 15.74 4.16 -16.63
C ALA A 68 15.81 2.76 -15.97
N HIS A 69 16.85 2.56 -15.15
CA HIS A 69 16.96 1.38 -14.31
C HIS A 69 16.24 1.64 -12.99
N VAL A 70 15.11 0.97 -12.79
CA VAL A 70 14.32 1.09 -11.56
C VAL A 70 14.48 -0.18 -10.75
N ARG A 71 14.96 -0.03 -9.51
CA ARG A 71 15.18 -1.12 -8.56
C ARG A 71 14.46 -0.85 -7.26
N VAL A 72 13.78 -1.87 -6.74
CA VAL A 72 13.16 -1.85 -5.42
C VAL A 72 13.89 -2.83 -4.51
N GLU A 73 14.35 -2.36 -3.38
CA GLU A 73 14.91 -3.17 -2.31
C GLU A 73 13.91 -3.27 -1.17
N VAL A 74 13.54 -4.48 -0.79
CA VAL A 74 12.56 -4.76 0.26
C VAL A 74 13.25 -5.42 1.44
N ARG A 75 13.02 -4.92 2.64
CA ARG A 75 13.63 -5.40 3.89
C ARG A 75 12.56 -5.64 4.96
N PRO A 76 12.67 -6.70 5.77
CA PRO A 76 11.79 -6.88 6.92
C PRO A 76 12.11 -5.83 8.00
N ASP A 77 11.09 -5.25 8.62
CA ASP A 77 11.27 -4.28 9.72
C ASP A 77 11.75 -4.96 11.02
N SER A 78 11.39 -6.24 11.22
CA SER A 78 11.69 -6.99 12.45
C SER A 78 12.97 -7.83 12.39
N GLY A 79 13.71 -7.79 11.29
CA GLY A 79 14.91 -8.64 11.08
C GLY A 79 14.56 -10.10 10.76
N GLY A 80 15.56 -10.90 10.44
CA GLY A 80 15.43 -12.35 10.24
C GLY A 80 15.48 -12.83 8.79
N ALA A 81 14.85 -12.14 7.83
CA ALA A 81 14.99 -12.49 6.42
C ALA A 81 16.00 -11.57 5.72
N PRO A 82 16.74 -12.06 4.71
CA PRO A 82 17.64 -11.22 3.94
C PRO A 82 16.83 -10.19 3.11
N PRO A 83 17.42 -9.02 2.81
CA PRO A 83 16.80 -8.06 1.90
C PRO A 83 16.63 -8.69 0.52
N ARG A 84 15.53 -8.37 -0.15
CA ARG A 84 15.23 -8.80 -1.51
C ARG A 84 15.32 -7.61 -2.45
N SER A 85 15.83 -7.82 -3.64
CA SER A 85 15.96 -6.79 -4.66
C SER A 85 15.19 -7.20 -5.90
N LEU A 86 14.33 -6.32 -6.37
CA LEU A 86 13.50 -6.49 -7.56
C LEU A 86 13.84 -5.39 -8.56
N GLU A 87 14.10 -5.76 -9.79
CA GLU A 87 14.19 -4.81 -10.91
C GLU A 87 12.81 -4.65 -11.55
N LEU A 88 12.42 -3.40 -11.80
CA LEU A 88 11.18 -3.08 -12.48
C LEU A 88 11.49 -2.80 -13.95
N PRO A 89 11.17 -3.71 -14.88
CA PRO A 89 11.28 -3.46 -16.31
C PRO A 89 10.34 -2.34 -16.75
N ALA A 90 10.66 -1.72 -17.89
CA ALA A 90 9.79 -0.72 -18.49
C ALA A 90 8.43 -1.35 -18.86
N GLY A 91 7.36 -0.68 -18.45
CA GLY A 91 5.98 -1.04 -18.81
C GLY A 91 5.63 -0.59 -20.24
N VAL A 92 4.36 -0.79 -20.59
CA VAL A 92 3.83 -0.42 -21.92
C VAL A 92 3.78 1.11 -22.10
N GLU A 93 3.46 1.85 -21.04
CA GLU A 93 3.39 3.31 -21.08
C GLU A 93 4.76 3.94 -20.84
N PRO A 94 5.13 5.01 -21.59
CA PRO A 94 6.38 5.72 -21.36
C PRO A 94 6.48 6.23 -19.92
N GLY A 95 7.64 6.02 -19.29
CA GLY A 95 7.91 6.43 -17.90
C GLY A 95 7.25 5.55 -16.84
N ARG A 96 6.59 4.47 -17.23
CA ARG A 96 6.07 3.43 -16.33
C ARG A 96 7.00 2.24 -16.26
N TYR A 97 7.09 1.68 -15.04
CA TYR A 97 7.88 0.50 -14.73
C TYR A 97 7.06 -0.41 -13.84
N GLU A 98 7.09 -1.71 -14.09
CA GLU A 98 6.27 -2.68 -13.37
C GLU A 98 7.08 -3.94 -13.10
N GLY A 99 6.89 -4.50 -11.91
CA GLY A 99 7.50 -5.77 -11.53
C GLY A 99 6.71 -6.44 -10.42
N GLU A 100 6.82 -7.74 -10.36
CA GLU A 100 6.15 -8.55 -9.35
C GLU A 100 7.17 -9.43 -8.66
N ASP A 101 7.12 -9.46 -7.33
CA ASP A 101 7.93 -10.36 -6.51
C ASP A 101 7.03 -11.43 -5.89
N ALA A 102 7.61 -12.59 -5.62
CA ALA A 102 6.94 -13.66 -4.93
C ALA A 102 6.50 -13.21 -3.52
N ALA A 103 5.60 -13.98 -2.91
CA ALA A 103 5.08 -13.72 -1.58
C ALA A 103 6.18 -13.46 -0.54
N PHE A 104 5.86 -12.59 0.39
CA PHE A 104 6.68 -12.27 1.55
C PHE A 104 6.10 -12.95 2.79
N ALA A 105 6.95 -13.27 3.76
CA ALA A 105 6.51 -13.82 5.04
C ALA A 105 5.66 -12.81 5.82
N PRO A 106 4.75 -13.27 6.69
CA PRO A 106 3.96 -12.38 7.56
C PRO A 106 4.84 -11.43 8.36
N GLY A 107 4.41 -10.16 8.43
CA GLY A 107 5.12 -9.11 9.16
C GLY A 107 5.13 -7.77 8.43
N ALA A 108 5.85 -6.82 9.03
CA ALA A 108 6.04 -5.48 8.47
C ALA A 108 7.26 -5.46 7.54
N TRP A 109 7.12 -4.83 6.40
CA TRP A 109 8.14 -4.71 5.38
C TRP A 109 8.32 -3.26 4.97
N SER A 110 9.57 -2.80 4.92
CA SER A 110 9.95 -1.52 4.35
C SER A 110 10.59 -1.73 2.97
N TRP A 111 10.31 -0.82 2.07
CA TRP A 111 10.92 -0.84 0.75
C TRP A 111 11.55 0.51 0.41
N GLN A 112 12.60 0.46 -0.38
CA GLN A 112 13.27 1.61 -0.96
C GLN A 112 13.43 1.36 -2.46
N ALA A 113 12.93 2.29 -3.25
CA ALA A 113 13.08 2.26 -4.70
C ALA A 113 14.09 3.32 -5.15
N THR A 114 14.90 2.98 -6.12
CA THR A 114 15.87 3.88 -6.76
C THR A 114 15.69 3.85 -8.27
N ALA A 115 15.67 5.03 -8.89
CA ALA A 115 15.70 5.17 -10.33
C ALA A 115 17.08 5.66 -10.75
N GLY A 116 17.77 4.92 -11.60
CA GLY A 116 19.03 5.27 -12.22
C GLY A 116 18.85 5.72 -13.67
N ASP A 117 19.81 6.46 -14.19
CA ASP A 117 19.79 6.85 -15.60
C ASP A 117 19.93 5.61 -16.53
N PRO A 118 19.60 5.73 -17.82
CA PRO A 118 19.71 4.63 -18.77
C PRO A 118 21.14 4.07 -18.94
N THR A 119 22.15 4.84 -18.57
CA THR A 119 23.56 4.44 -18.63
C THR A 119 24.02 3.76 -17.33
N GLY A 120 23.18 3.75 -16.29
CA GLY A 120 23.43 3.09 -15.00
C GLY A 120 24.40 3.83 -14.08
N GLY A 121 24.83 5.04 -14.43
CA GLY A 121 25.88 5.75 -13.71
C GLY A 121 25.41 6.75 -12.65
N ARG A 122 24.15 7.21 -12.71
CA ARG A 122 23.66 8.27 -11.82
C ARG A 122 22.28 7.91 -11.26
N GLU A 123 22.13 8.05 -9.96
CA GLU A 123 20.80 8.01 -9.31
C GLU A 123 20.02 9.28 -9.68
N LEU A 124 18.83 9.10 -10.25
CA LEU A 124 17.94 10.18 -10.65
C LEU A 124 16.97 10.54 -9.53
N SER A 125 16.44 9.53 -8.83
CA SER A 125 15.44 9.74 -7.80
C SER A 125 15.33 8.53 -6.88
N ARG A 126 14.72 8.76 -5.69
CA ARG A 126 14.50 7.73 -4.67
C ARG A 126 13.11 7.89 -4.06
N ALA A 127 12.48 6.75 -3.78
CA ALA A 127 11.22 6.67 -3.06
C ALA A 127 11.30 5.58 -1.98
N HIS A 128 10.45 5.64 -0.98
CA HIS A 128 10.40 4.62 0.08
C HIS A 128 8.98 4.51 0.62
N GLY A 129 8.71 3.39 1.26
CA GLY A 129 7.42 3.15 1.89
C GLY A 129 7.40 1.84 2.66
N ARG A 130 6.20 1.42 3.05
CA ARG A 130 5.97 0.21 3.85
C ARG A 130 4.73 -0.50 3.38
N PHE A 131 4.71 -1.82 3.60
CA PHE A 131 3.50 -2.64 3.50
C PHE A 131 3.51 -3.70 4.60
N TRP A 132 2.38 -4.32 4.83
CA TRP A 132 2.19 -5.39 5.80
C TRP A 132 1.77 -6.67 5.08
N VAL A 133 2.23 -7.79 5.59
CA VAL A 133 1.74 -9.11 5.22
C VAL A 133 1.09 -9.72 6.45
N GLU A 134 -0.19 -10.00 6.37
CA GLU A 134 -0.96 -10.64 7.43
C GLU A 134 -0.87 -12.15 7.30
N SER A 135 -0.65 -12.84 8.43
CA SER A 135 -0.76 -14.28 8.45
C SER A 135 -2.20 -14.69 8.22
N MET A 136 -2.42 -15.67 7.37
CA MET A 136 -3.72 -16.33 7.26
C MET A 136 -4.02 -17.00 8.60
N GLY A 137 -5.02 -16.49 9.33
CA GLY A 137 -5.42 -17.04 10.63
C GLY A 137 -5.76 -18.53 10.51
N PRO A 138 -5.58 -19.30 11.58
CA PRO A 138 -5.89 -20.76 11.59
C PRO A 138 -7.34 -21.05 11.22
N GLU A 139 -8.22 -20.07 11.32
CA GLU A 139 -9.64 -20.15 10.95
C GLU A 139 -9.83 -20.36 9.43
N PHE A 140 -8.93 -19.83 8.60
CA PHE A 140 -8.96 -20.01 7.15
C PHE A 140 -8.17 -21.23 6.66
N ALA A 141 -7.29 -21.78 7.49
CA ALA A 141 -6.49 -22.94 7.14
C ALA A 141 -7.29 -24.27 7.20
N ARG A 142 -8.45 -24.29 7.88
CA ARG A 142 -9.33 -25.43 7.99
C ARG A 142 -10.75 -25.06 7.59
N THR A 143 -11.02 -25.03 6.30
CA THR A 143 -12.36 -24.87 5.75
C THR A 143 -13.16 -26.16 5.74
N VAL A 144 -12.51 -27.29 5.98
CA VAL A 144 -13.17 -28.60 6.08
C VAL A 144 -13.54 -28.84 7.55
N PRO A 145 -14.83 -29.03 7.86
CA PRO A 145 -15.28 -29.35 9.22
C PRO A 145 -14.60 -30.62 9.73
N ASP A 146 -14.10 -30.60 10.95
CA ASP A 146 -13.58 -31.78 11.63
C ASP A 146 -14.77 -32.65 12.07
N ARG A 147 -15.16 -33.58 11.17
CA ARG A 147 -16.31 -34.48 11.37
C ARG A 147 -16.14 -35.38 12.58
N GLU A 148 -14.90 -35.77 12.90
CA GLU A 148 -14.63 -36.63 14.06
C GLU A 148 -14.84 -35.87 15.37
N ALA A 149 -14.35 -34.62 15.46
CA ALA A 149 -14.62 -33.77 16.61
C ALA A 149 -16.11 -33.47 16.78
N LEU A 150 -16.82 -33.19 15.68
CA LEU A 150 -18.29 -32.97 15.71
C LEU A 150 -19.06 -34.21 16.16
N ALA A 151 -18.68 -35.42 15.70
CA ALA A 151 -19.27 -36.67 16.11
C ALA A 151 -19.04 -36.96 17.63
N GLN A 152 -17.82 -36.67 18.12
CA GLN A 152 -17.51 -36.81 19.55
C GLN A 152 -18.34 -35.84 20.42
N ILE A 153 -18.51 -34.61 19.98
CA ILE A 153 -19.34 -33.60 20.67
C ILE A 153 -20.79 -34.08 20.69
N ALA A 154 -21.33 -34.53 19.56
CA ALA A 154 -22.71 -35.05 19.47
C ALA A 154 -22.91 -36.24 20.42
N ALA A 155 -22.02 -37.22 20.41
CA ALA A 155 -22.06 -38.38 21.29
C ALA A 155 -22.03 -38.03 22.78
N ARG A 156 -21.22 -37.04 23.18
CA ARG A 156 -21.11 -36.60 24.57
C ARG A 156 -22.29 -35.75 25.05
N SER A 157 -22.95 -35.03 24.15
CA SER A 157 -24.11 -34.17 24.46
C SER A 157 -25.45 -34.87 24.32
N GLY A 158 -25.49 -36.15 23.89
CA GLY A 158 -26.70 -36.88 23.62
C GLY A 158 -27.40 -36.46 22.31
N GLY A 159 -26.71 -35.73 21.44
CA GLY A 159 -27.19 -35.31 20.12
C GLY A 159 -26.75 -36.27 18.99
N SER A 160 -27.12 -35.93 17.76
CA SER A 160 -26.77 -36.65 16.54
C SER A 160 -26.14 -35.70 15.53
N LEU A 161 -25.12 -36.18 14.79
CA LEU A 161 -24.54 -35.46 13.69
C LEU A 161 -25.34 -35.76 12.41
N PHE A 162 -25.88 -34.75 11.76
CA PHE A 162 -26.54 -34.87 10.46
C PHE A 162 -25.63 -34.32 9.37
N GLU A 163 -25.48 -35.05 8.29
CA GLU A 163 -24.88 -34.55 7.07
C GLU A 163 -25.96 -33.84 6.25
N ALA A 164 -25.69 -32.57 5.89
CA ALA A 164 -26.53 -31.91 4.91
C ALA A 164 -26.08 -32.41 3.54
N ASP A 165 -26.87 -33.29 2.94
CA ASP A 165 -26.69 -33.65 1.53
C ASP A 165 -26.93 -32.39 0.69
N GLY A 166 -25.89 -31.94 -0.07
CA GLY A 166 -25.92 -30.76 -0.96
C GLY A 166 -26.63 -31.08 -2.28
#